data_a768f44bdd0f11d6b3fea7316faf283f
#
_entry.id   a768f44bdd0f11d6b3fea7316faf283f
#
_cell.length_a   1.000
_cell.length_b   1.000
_cell.length_c   1.000
_cell.angle_alpha   90.00
_cell.angle_beta   90.00
_cell.angle_gamma   90.00
#
_symmetry.space_group_name_H-M   'P 1'
#
loop_
_entity.id
_entity.type
_entity.pdbx_description
1 polymer ?
#
loop_
_entity_poly.entity_id
_entity_poly.type
_entity_poly.pdbx_seq_one_letter_code
_entity_poly.pdbx_strand_id
1 'polypeptide(L)'
;MAFILLPVSILSGCVKEKAPAVEKQPDDLGRYMQISENVDSRQDISMKKEEHTPKKVIQINDTKFSRISNRELELTWSDQGDAYIKKYMVKRRKTGETRWQTIGARVSDGKADGVEHSFVDTLQSSEPQQYEYRIDIKVRGDRECKAEEGKPVLASNVLICLDPGHYEGQNVIETKGIRYAEGDFTLELAQEVRKILVETYGITSLLTRESKTISIGGYTDGELDQGHISLRGEYARGSNLFLSLHTNANLEGANGAAVDSQPIEITKPIIIANVNACDSMPALAVGNAVGSRLAEVNAQMGIALPGKFKTAGSRKEMVPWTDAFNDGLENPGTICYRTGQEGDYYGVLRGA
;
A
#
# COMPACT_ATOMS: atom_id res chain seq x y z
N MET A 1 2.88 -7.02 15.12
CA MET A 1 2.04 -5.82 15.08
C MET A 1 2.80 -4.62 15.58
N ALA A 2 2.63 -3.46 14.97
CA ALA A 2 3.38 -2.26 15.29
C ALA A 2 2.43 -1.09 15.56
N PHE A 3 2.78 -0.29 16.56
CA PHE A 3 2.14 0.96 16.90
C PHE A 3 3.04 2.09 16.36
N ILE A 4 2.50 3.00 15.58
CA ILE A 4 3.28 4.05 14.96
C ILE A 4 2.83 5.40 15.53
N LEU A 5 3.75 6.08 16.21
CA LEU A 5 3.58 7.46 16.64
C LEU A 5 4.36 8.37 15.68
N LEU A 6 3.67 9.29 15.05
CA LEU A 6 4.24 10.21 14.06
C LEU A 6 4.48 11.59 14.68
N PRO A 7 5.63 12.23 14.45
CA PRO A 7 5.79 13.64 14.76
C PRO A 7 4.93 14.48 13.80
N VAL A 8 4.25 15.48 14.33
CA VAL A 8 3.45 16.39 13.51
C VAL A 8 4.35 17.35 12.76
N SER A 9 4.52 17.12 11.47
CA SER A 9 5.09 18.10 10.57
C SER A 9 4.30 18.08 9.26
N ILE A 10 3.43 19.08 9.11
CA ILE A 10 2.61 19.24 7.91
C ILE A 10 3.35 20.11 6.92
N LEU A 11 3.80 19.55 5.80
CA LEU A 11 4.06 20.30 4.57
C LEU A 11 3.83 19.40 3.36
N SER A 12 2.85 19.78 2.54
CA SER A 12 2.60 19.20 1.22
C SER A 12 3.57 19.82 0.21
N GLY A 13 4.43 19.01 -0.36
CA GLY A 13 5.29 19.41 -1.46
C GLY A 13 5.52 18.29 -2.45
N CYS A 14 4.91 18.40 -3.63
CA CYS A 14 5.20 17.52 -4.77
C CYS A 14 6.60 17.78 -5.30
N VAL A 15 7.50 16.83 -5.21
CA VAL A 15 8.78 16.84 -5.92
C VAL A 15 8.67 15.90 -7.13
N LYS A 16 8.82 16.49 -8.32
CA LYS A 16 9.00 15.74 -9.57
C LYS A 16 10.45 15.29 -9.68
N GLU A 17 10.70 13.99 -9.61
CA GLU A 17 12.01 13.42 -9.93
C GLU A 17 12.26 13.40 -11.45
N LYS A 18 13.43 13.91 -11.84
CA LYS A 18 13.99 13.76 -13.19
C LYS A 18 14.79 12.46 -13.26
N ALA A 19 14.48 11.62 -14.23
CA ALA A 19 15.27 10.43 -14.55
C ALA A 19 16.65 10.79 -15.11
N PRO A 20 17.70 10.02 -14.82
CA PRO A 20 19.03 10.24 -15.36
C PRO A 20 19.15 9.80 -16.82
N ALA A 21 19.91 10.59 -17.59
CA ALA A 21 20.19 10.36 -19.00
C ALA A 21 21.12 9.14 -19.20
N VAL A 22 20.77 8.30 -20.17
CA VAL A 22 21.63 7.20 -20.64
C VAL A 22 22.57 7.72 -21.70
N GLU A 23 23.85 7.56 -21.46
CA GLU A 23 24.94 7.88 -22.38
C GLU A 23 25.10 6.77 -23.44
N LYS A 24 25.09 7.16 -24.71
CA LYS A 24 25.35 6.26 -25.85
C LYS A 24 26.85 6.19 -26.10
N GLN A 25 27.39 4.99 -26.26
CA GLN A 25 28.69 4.78 -26.85
C GLN A 25 28.60 4.34 -28.33
N PRO A 26 29.60 4.65 -29.14
CA PRO A 26 29.50 4.63 -30.57
C PRO A 26 29.91 3.30 -31.25
N ASP A 27 29.34 3.10 -32.43
CA ASP A 27 29.58 2.00 -33.35
C ASP A 27 31.00 1.94 -33.86
N ASP A 28 31.45 0.73 -34.08
CA ASP A 28 32.56 0.51 -34.97
C ASP A 28 32.37 -0.74 -35.83
N LEU A 29 32.75 -0.52 -37.10
CA LEU A 29 33.19 -1.49 -38.12
C LEU A 29 32.19 -2.02 -39.14
N GLY A 30 32.23 -1.30 -40.22
CA GLY A 30 32.04 -1.87 -41.53
C GLY A 30 33.20 -2.77 -41.97
N ARG A 31 32.86 -3.75 -42.80
CA ARG A 31 33.69 -4.18 -43.94
C ARG A 31 33.05 -5.33 -44.74
N TYR A 32 33.07 -5.09 -46.08
CA TYR A 32 33.14 -6.07 -47.17
C TYR A 32 31.89 -6.94 -47.43
N MET A 33 31.33 -7.00 -48.60
CA MET A 33 31.91 -7.29 -49.94
C MET A 33 30.94 -6.82 -51.03
N GLN A 34 31.53 -6.25 -52.09
CA GLN A 34 30.93 -6.19 -53.43
C GLN A 34 30.93 -7.58 -54.05
N ILE A 35 29.84 -8.01 -54.62
CA ILE A 35 29.80 -8.98 -55.70
C ILE A 35 28.77 -8.53 -56.75
N SER A 36 29.24 -8.54 -57.92
CA SER A 36 28.77 -8.07 -59.25
C SER A 36 27.36 -8.52 -59.64
N GLU A 37 26.80 -7.64 -60.45
CA GLU A 37 25.70 -7.71 -61.35
C GLU A 37 25.48 -9.09 -61.99
N ASN A 38 24.23 -9.53 -62.02
CA ASN A 38 23.64 -10.15 -63.21
C ASN A 38 22.14 -9.82 -63.23
N VAL A 39 21.79 -9.11 -64.29
CA VAL A 39 20.44 -8.73 -64.66
C VAL A 39 19.70 -9.99 -65.08
N ASP A 40 18.64 -10.33 -64.34
CA ASP A 40 17.57 -11.16 -64.85
C ASP A 40 16.22 -10.51 -64.55
N SER A 41 15.59 -10.02 -65.58
CA SER A 41 14.32 -9.32 -65.59
C SER A 41 13.18 -10.32 -65.30
N ARG A 42 12.92 -10.57 -64.03
CA ARG A 42 11.66 -11.11 -63.59
C ARG A 42 10.89 -9.99 -62.92
N GLN A 43 9.75 -9.64 -63.49
CA GLN A 43 8.78 -8.75 -62.91
C GLN A 43 8.42 -9.30 -61.52
N ASP A 44 9.02 -8.71 -60.48
CA ASP A 44 8.60 -8.89 -59.11
C ASP A 44 7.24 -8.20 -58.96
N ILE A 45 6.18 -9.01 -59.08
CA ILE A 45 4.86 -8.63 -58.56
C ILE A 45 5.02 -8.68 -57.07
N SER A 46 5.62 -7.63 -56.49
CA SER A 46 5.55 -7.38 -55.07
C SER A 46 4.05 -7.14 -54.77
N MET A 47 3.36 -8.18 -54.37
CA MET A 47 2.11 -7.99 -53.66
C MET A 47 2.42 -7.12 -52.46
N LYS A 48 2.17 -5.81 -52.58
CA LYS A 48 2.07 -4.92 -51.46
C LYS A 48 1.02 -5.55 -50.55
N LYS A 49 1.45 -6.20 -49.49
CA LYS A 49 0.59 -6.59 -48.39
C LYS A 49 0.00 -5.28 -47.93
N GLU A 50 -1.22 -4.95 -48.36
CA GLU A 50 -1.95 -3.82 -47.80
C GLU A 50 -1.94 -4.04 -46.30
N GLU A 51 -1.23 -3.21 -45.56
CA GLU A 51 -1.31 -3.14 -44.12
C GLU A 51 -2.73 -2.67 -43.80
N HIS A 52 -3.59 -3.65 -43.57
CA HIS A 52 -4.97 -3.39 -43.21
C HIS A 52 -4.98 -2.83 -41.79
N THR A 53 -5.10 -1.51 -41.68
CA THR A 53 -5.24 -0.85 -40.38
C THR A 53 -6.57 -1.29 -39.77
N PRO A 54 -6.58 -1.94 -38.60
CA PRO A 54 -7.80 -2.40 -38.00
C PRO A 54 -8.70 -1.20 -37.70
N LYS A 55 -9.98 -1.29 -38.02
CA LYS A 55 -10.97 -0.21 -37.80
C LYS A 55 -11.22 0.08 -36.34
N LYS A 56 -10.98 -0.88 -35.48
CA LYS A 56 -11.23 -0.79 -34.04
C LYS A 56 -10.14 -1.50 -33.23
N VAL A 57 -9.68 -0.83 -32.18
CA VAL A 57 -8.78 -1.40 -31.17
C VAL A 57 -9.56 -1.58 -29.90
N ILE A 58 -9.48 -2.76 -29.29
CA ILE A 58 -10.16 -3.09 -28.04
C ILE A 58 -9.11 -3.46 -26.99
N GLN A 59 -9.21 -2.82 -25.81
CA GLN A 59 -8.36 -3.07 -24.68
C GLN A 59 -9.18 -2.97 -23.38
N ILE A 60 -8.91 -3.82 -22.40
CA ILE A 60 -9.50 -3.71 -21.06
C ILE A 60 -8.60 -2.88 -20.17
N ASN A 61 -9.14 -1.80 -19.63
CA ASN A 61 -8.43 -0.81 -18.81
C ASN A 61 -9.02 -0.60 -17.42
N ASP A 62 -10.18 -1.18 -17.13
CA ASP A 62 -10.98 -0.98 -15.92
C ASP A 62 -11.00 -2.20 -15.00
N THR A 63 -10.02 -3.08 -15.13
CA THR A 63 -9.88 -4.24 -14.25
C THR A 63 -9.68 -3.79 -12.80
N LYS A 64 -10.56 -4.28 -11.92
CA LYS A 64 -10.47 -4.08 -10.47
C LYS A 64 -10.22 -5.42 -9.81
N PHE A 65 -9.76 -5.37 -8.57
CA PHE A 65 -9.62 -6.56 -7.75
C PHE A 65 -10.23 -6.35 -6.37
N SER A 66 -10.65 -7.44 -5.75
CA SER A 66 -10.99 -7.52 -4.34
C SER A 66 -10.34 -8.75 -3.71
N ARG A 67 -9.97 -8.67 -2.43
CA ARG A 67 -9.48 -9.81 -1.67
C ARG A 67 -10.67 -10.46 -0.96
N ILE A 68 -10.99 -11.70 -1.30
CA ILE A 68 -12.01 -12.49 -0.60
C ILE A 68 -11.39 -13.14 0.65
N SER A 69 -10.22 -13.76 0.49
CA SER A 69 -9.49 -14.41 1.57
C SER A 69 -7.98 -14.36 1.35
N ASN A 70 -7.19 -14.94 2.24
CA ASN A 70 -5.74 -15.08 2.02
C ASN A 70 -5.38 -16.04 0.88
N ARG A 71 -6.38 -16.74 0.31
CA ARG A 71 -6.20 -17.66 -0.83
C ARG A 71 -7.09 -17.35 -2.02
N GLU A 72 -7.94 -16.32 -1.95
CA GLU A 72 -8.89 -16.02 -3.01
C GLU A 72 -8.90 -14.52 -3.31
N LEU A 73 -8.66 -14.22 -4.58
CA LEU A 73 -8.72 -12.87 -5.14
C LEU A 73 -9.77 -12.85 -6.24
N GLU A 74 -10.68 -11.90 -6.20
CA GLU A 74 -11.65 -11.67 -7.25
C GLU A 74 -11.19 -10.53 -8.15
N LEU A 75 -11.29 -10.74 -9.46
CA LEU A 75 -11.08 -9.73 -10.47
C LEU A 75 -12.41 -9.42 -11.12
N THR A 76 -12.69 -8.14 -11.31
CA THR A 76 -13.88 -7.66 -12.04
C THR A 76 -13.45 -6.72 -13.16
N TRP A 77 -14.21 -6.74 -14.26
CA TRP A 77 -14.03 -5.86 -15.40
C TRP A 77 -15.34 -5.73 -16.17
N SER A 78 -15.52 -4.63 -16.88
CA SER A 78 -16.71 -4.40 -17.69
C SER A 78 -16.55 -4.94 -19.10
N ASP A 79 -17.61 -5.55 -19.65
CA ASP A 79 -17.69 -5.90 -21.06
C ASP A 79 -17.72 -4.62 -21.90
N GLN A 80 -17.03 -4.63 -23.03
CA GLN A 80 -17.00 -3.51 -23.98
C GLN A 80 -18.18 -3.53 -24.95
N GLY A 81 -19.15 -4.47 -24.78
CA GLY A 81 -20.33 -4.60 -25.64
C GLY A 81 -20.01 -4.85 -27.09
N ASP A 82 -18.92 -5.55 -27.40
CA ASP A 82 -18.42 -5.71 -28.74
C ASP A 82 -18.65 -7.11 -29.29
N ALA A 83 -19.44 -7.22 -30.37
CA ALA A 83 -19.72 -8.48 -31.03
C ALA A 83 -18.45 -9.22 -31.52
N TYR A 84 -17.34 -8.52 -31.68
CA TYR A 84 -16.04 -9.12 -32.07
C TYR A 84 -15.34 -9.80 -30.90
N ILE A 85 -15.71 -9.54 -29.65
CA ILE A 85 -15.12 -10.20 -28.50
C ILE A 85 -15.58 -11.67 -28.45
N LYS A 86 -14.63 -12.60 -28.52
CA LYS A 86 -14.90 -14.02 -28.37
C LYS A 86 -14.81 -14.45 -26.91
N LYS A 87 -13.76 -14.03 -26.21
CA LYS A 87 -13.52 -14.35 -24.82
C LYS A 87 -12.49 -13.42 -24.18
N TYR A 88 -12.59 -13.31 -22.89
CA TYR A 88 -11.61 -12.71 -21.99
C TYR A 88 -10.68 -13.80 -21.46
N MET A 89 -9.39 -13.55 -21.42
CA MET A 89 -8.37 -14.45 -20.86
C MET A 89 -7.78 -13.76 -19.64
N VAL A 90 -8.00 -14.37 -18.48
CA VAL A 90 -7.43 -13.91 -17.22
C VAL A 90 -6.00 -14.39 -17.10
N LYS A 91 -5.07 -13.47 -16.97
CA LYS A 91 -3.65 -13.76 -16.85
C LYS A 91 -3.10 -13.24 -15.53
N ARG A 92 -2.18 -14.00 -14.95
CA ARG A 92 -1.49 -13.68 -13.69
C ARG A 92 0.00 -13.93 -13.83
N ARG A 93 0.79 -13.14 -13.11
CA ARG A 93 2.19 -13.44 -12.77
C ARG A 93 2.47 -12.94 -11.35
N LYS A 94 3.48 -13.48 -10.69
CA LYS A 94 4.00 -12.86 -9.45
C LYS A 94 4.73 -11.57 -9.82
N THR A 95 4.64 -10.58 -8.96
CA THR A 95 5.39 -9.33 -9.14
C THR A 95 6.88 -9.63 -9.27
N GLY A 96 7.51 -9.06 -10.31
CA GLY A 96 8.91 -9.32 -10.65
C GLY A 96 9.15 -10.48 -11.62
N GLU A 97 8.15 -11.33 -11.89
CA GLU A 97 8.26 -12.34 -12.95
C GLU A 97 7.96 -11.72 -14.32
N THR A 98 8.60 -12.25 -15.36
CA THR A 98 8.38 -11.79 -16.74
C THR A 98 7.28 -12.55 -17.47
N ARG A 99 7.04 -13.80 -17.08
CA ARG A 99 6.13 -14.72 -17.79
C ARG A 99 4.71 -14.64 -17.23
N TRP A 100 3.76 -14.31 -18.11
CA TRP A 100 2.33 -14.38 -17.83
C TRP A 100 1.80 -15.81 -17.94
N GLN A 101 1.00 -16.22 -16.95
CA GLN A 101 0.27 -17.48 -16.97
C GLN A 101 -1.21 -17.17 -17.21
N THR A 102 -1.84 -17.86 -18.16
CA THR A 102 -3.30 -17.83 -18.31
C THR A 102 -3.90 -18.75 -17.24
N ILE A 103 -4.70 -18.20 -16.33
CA ILE A 103 -5.30 -18.90 -15.20
C ILE A 103 -6.79 -19.18 -15.42
N GLY A 104 -7.41 -18.50 -16.37
CA GLY A 104 -8.81 -18.71 -16.69
C GLY A 104 -9.28 -17.96 -17.93
N ALA A 105 -10.53 -18.17 -18.27
CA ALA A 105 -11.18 -17.45 -19.35
C ALA A 105 -12.68 -17.30 -19.09
N ARG A 106 -13.27 -16.22 -19.63
CA ARG A 106 -14.72 -16.00 -19.69
C ARG A 106 -15.13 -15.79 -21.14
N VAL A 107 -16.18 -16.45 -21.55
CA VAL A 107 -16.75 -16.27 -22.90
C VAL A 107 -17.60 -15.02 -22.86
N SER A 108 -17.40 -14.13 -23.87
CA SER A 108 -18.31 -12.99 -24.08
C SER A 108 -19.50 -13.45 -24.93
N ASP A 109 -20.70 -13.02 -24.58
CA ASP A 109 -21.90 -13.22 -25.42
C ASP A 109 -21.94 -12.22 -26.57
N GLY A 110 -21.12 -11.19 -26.51
CA GLY A 110 -20.97 -10.15 -27.55
C GLY A 110 -22.18 -9.20 -27.66
N LYS A 111 -23.11 -9.21 -26.71
CA LYS A 111 -24.39 -8.51 -26.84
C LYS A 111 -24.55 -7.30 -25.93
N ALA A 112 -23.94 -7.33 -24.78
CA ALA A 112 -24.21 -6.34 -23.75
C ALA A 112 -22.99 -5.46 -23.50
N ASP A 113 -23.19 -4.15 -23.58
CA ASP A 113 -22.24 -3.14 -23.13
C ASP A 113 -22.41 -2.95 -21.61
N GLY A 114 -21.27 -2.84 -20.91
CA GLY A 114 -21.23 -2.55 -19.48
C GLY A 114 -21.61 -3.71 -18.55
N VAL A 115 -21.81 -4.93 -19.05
CA VAL A 115 -21.99 -6.10 -18.19
C VAL A 115 -20.70 -6.38 -17.45
N GLU A 116 -20.79 -6.43 -16.11
CA GLU A 116 -19.65 -6.75 -15.27
C GLU A 116 -19.37 -8.25 -15.31
N HIS A 117 -18.12 -8.59 -15.57
CA HIS A 117 -17.58 -9.95 -15.45
C HIS A 117 -16.78 -10.09 -14.17
N SER A 118 -16.79 -11.28 -13.59
CA SER A 118 -15.91 -11.60 -12.48
C SER A 118 -15.17 -12.92 -12.69
N PHE A 119 -14.03 -13.03 -12.03
CA PHE A 119 -13.23 -14.26 -11.98
C PHE A 119 -12.55 -14.35 -10.60
N VAL A 120 -12.81 -15.44 -9.90
CA VAL A 120 -12.13 -15.76 -8.64
C VAL A 120 -10.90 -16.62 -8.94
N ASP A 121 -9.73 -16.09 -8.53
CA ASP A 121 -8.47 -16.83 -8.56
C ASP A 121 -8.21 -17.46 -7.20
N THR A 122 -8.13 -18.78 -7.16
CA THR A 122 -7.76 -19.53 -5.96
C THR A 122 -6.26 -19.76 -5.95
N LEU A 123 -5.58 -19.14 -5.01
CA LEU A 123 -4.12 -19.21 -4.87
C LEU A 123 -3.68 -20.55 -4.27
N GLN A 124 -2.52 -21.02 -4.70
CA GLN A 124 -1.93 -22.27 -4.20
C GLN A 124 -1.44 -22.16 -2.75
N SER A 125 -1.07 -20.93 -2.31
CA SER A 125 -0.55 -20.66 -0.98
C SER A 125 -1.28 -19.49 -0.34
N SER A 126 -1.40 -19.52 0.99
CA SER A 126 -1.84 -18.39 1.82
C SER A 126 -0.72 -17.45 2.21
N GLU A 127 0.53 -17.77 1.85
CA GLU A 127 1.67 -16.91 2.13
C GLU A 127 1.51 -15.54 1.47
N PRO A 128 1.88 -14.46 2.15
CA PRO A 128 1.82 -13.11 1.63
C PRO A 128 2.51 -12.99 0.28
N GLN A 129 1.76 -12.59 -0.73
CA GLN A 129 2.29 -12.47 -2.09
C GLN A 129 1.56 -11.37 -2.86
N GLN A 130 2.31 -10.63 -3.66
CA GLN A 130 1.77 -9.67 -4.63
C GLN A 130 1.84 -10.26 -6.04
N TYR A 131 0.77 -10.03 -6.78
CA TYR A 131 0.59 -10.48 -8.15
C TYR A 131 0.28 -9.29 -9.06
N GLU A 132 0.57 -9.47 -10.33
CA GLU A 132 0.03 -8.67 -11.41
C GLU A 132 -1.00 -9.48 -12.18
N TYR A 133 -2.14 -8.87 -12.45
CA TYR A 133 -3.21 -9.44 -13.27
C TYR A 133 -3.48 -8.56 -14.47
N ARG A 134 -3.90 -9.19 -15.57
CA ARG A 134 -4.44 -8.50 -16.73
C ARG A 134 -5.52 -9.34 -17.41
N ILE A 135 -6.43 -8.66 -18.08
CA ILE A 135 -7.48 -9.28 -18.87
C ILE A 135 -7.16 -9.04 -20.34
N ASP A 136 -6.79 -10.10 -21.06
CA ASP A 136 -6.55 -10.03 -22.49
C ASP A 136 -7.80 -10.47 -23.25
N ILE A 137 -8.08 -9.83 -24.38
CA ILE A 137 -9.22 -10.13 -25.22
C ILE A 137 -8.78 -11.06 -26.35
N LYS A 138 -9.60 -12.07 -26.65
CA LYS A 138 -9.52 -12.80 -27.91
C LYS A 138 -10.69 -12.42 -28.80
N VAL A 139 -10.42 -11.86 -29.98
CA VAL A 139 -11.44 -11.43 -30.96
C VAL A 139 -11.88 -12.56 -31.89
N ARG A 140 -13.07 -12.37 -32.52
CA ARG A 140 -13.64 -13.22 -33.57
C ARG A 140 -13.26 -12.62 -34.93
N GLY A 141 -12.14 -13.01 -35.46
CA GLY A 141 -11.65 -12.43 -36.71
C GLY A 141 -10.81 -11.17 -36.53
N ASP A 142 -9.76 -11.10 -37.26
CA ASP A 142 -8.63 -10.17 -37.08
C ASP A 142 -8.61 -9.02 -38.09
N ARG A 143 -9.54 -8.99 -39.05
CA ARG A 143 -9.54 -7.99 -40.11
C ARG A 143 -10.17 -6.66 -39.72
N GLU A 144 -11.14 -6.65 -38.82
CA GLU A 144 -11.88 -5.43 -38.45
C GLU A 144 -11.57 -4.94 -37.06
N CYS A 145 -11.07 -5.82 -36.20
CA CYS A 145 -10.81 -5.52 -34.79
C CYS A 145 -9.47 -6.10 -34.35
N LYS A 146 -8.67 -5.29 -33.68
CA LYS A 146 -7.42 -5.70 -33.02
C LYS A 146 -7.61 -5.67 -31.52
N ALA A 147 -7.30 -6.76 -30.87
CA ALA A 147 -7.19 -6.76 -29.41
C ALA A 147 -5.78 -6.38 -28.98
N GLU A 148 -5.68 -5.45 -28.07
CA GLU A 148 -4.45 -5.14 -27.35
C GLU A 148 -4.43 -5.83 -25.99
N GLU A 149 -3.24 -5.99 -25.44
CA GLU A 149 -3.07 -6.55 -24.10
C GLU A 149 -3.72 -5.63 -23.08
N GLY A 150 -4.43 -6.22 -22.11
CA GLY A 150 -5.03 -5.46 -21.01
C GLY A 150 -3.98 -4.76 -20.16
N LYS A 151 -4.36 -3.67 -19.52
CA LYS A 151 -3.47 -3.00 -18.55
C LYS A 151 -3.29 -3.88 -17.32
N PRO A 152 -2.06 -4.10 -16.86
CA PRO A 152 -1.82 -4.81 -15.61
C PRO A 152 -2.37 -4.03 -14.41
N VAL A 153 -2.96 -4.75 -13.46
CA VAL A 153 -3.31 -4.26 -12.13
C VAL A 153 -2.58 -5.07 -11.07
N LEU A 154 -2.16 -4.42 -10.01
CA LEU A 154 -1.58 -5.09 -8.85
C LEU A 154 -2.69 -5.60 -7.95
N ALA A 155 -2.49 -6.79 -7.39
CA ALA A 155 -3.35 -7.37 -6.37
C ALA A 155 -2.53 -8.22 -5.41
N SER A 156 -2.91 -8.21 -4.14
CA SER A 156 -2.24 -8.98 -3.10
C SER A 156 -3.24 -9.75 -2.25
N ASN A 157 -2.83 -10.91 -1.76
CA ASN A 157 -3.60 -11.63 -0.75
C ASN A 157 -3.35 -11.11 0.69
N VAL A 158 -2.57 -10.05 0.83
CA VAL A 158 -2.32 -9.38 2.10
C VAL A 158 -3.51 -8.51 2.49
N LEU A 159 -3.85 -8.54 3.77
CA LEU A 159 -4.81 -7.64 4.41
C LEU A 159 -4.11 -6.85 5.51
N ILE A 160 -4.18 -5.53 5.45
CA ILE A 160 -3.67 -4.64 6.48
C ILE A 160 -4.84 -3.97 7.17
N CYS A 161 -4.89 -4.02 8.50
CA CYS A 161 -5.82 -3.22 9.28
C CYS A 161 -5.11 -1.97 9.80
N LEU A 162 -5.62 -0.82 9.43
CA LEU A 162 -5.18 0.48 9.92
C LEU A 162 -6.14 0.93 11.03
N ASP A 163 -5.59 1.36 12.13
CA ASP A 163 -6.33 1.88 13.26
C ASP A 163 -6.02 3.36 13.44
N PRO A 164 -6.88 4.26 12.93
CA PRO A 164 -6.76 5.68 13.22
C PRO A 164 -6.98 5.90 14.72
N GLY A 165 -5.93 6.29 15.46
CA GLY A 165 -6.00 6.50 16.88
C GLY A 165 -7.09 7.49 17.26
N HIS A 166 -7.67 7.30 18.45
CA HIS A 166 -8.74 8.15 19.01
C HIS A 166 -10.02 8.23 18.16
N TYR A 167 -10.83 9.28 18.36
CA TYR A 167 -12.01 9.64 17.60
C TYR A 167 -12.05 11.19 17.47
N GLU A 168 -13.08 11.75 16.85
CA GLU A 168 -13.16 13.18 16.56
C GLU A 168 -12.91 14.05 17.79
N GLY A 169 -12.07 15.06 17.64
CA GLY A 169 -11.81 16.07 18.67
C GLY A 169 -11.06 15.57 19.90
N GLN A 170 -10.45 14.38 19.86
CA GLN A 170 -9.60 13.90 20.93
C GLN A 170 -8.18 14.38 20.80
N ASN A 171 -7.51 14.57 21.95
CA ASN A 171 -6.15 15.09 22.07
C ASN A 171 -5.96 16.37 21.26
N VAL A 172 -6.72 17.41 21.67
CA VAL A 172 -6.70 18.72 21.02
C VAL A 172 -5.57 19.57 21.57
N ILE A 173 -4.79 20.15 20.67
CA ILE A 173 -3.79 21.15 20.97
C ILE A 173 -4.18 22.46 20.29
N GLU A 174 -4.26 23.54 21.04
CA GLU A 174 -4.50 24.88 20.52
C GLU A 174 -3.32 25.78 20.87
N THR A 175 -2.58 26.23 19.86
CA THR A 175 -1.44 27.13 20.08
C THR A 175 -1.32 28.10 18.90
N LYS A 176 -1.08 29.38 19.21
CA LYS A 176 -0.83 30.43 18.21
C LYS A 176 -1.88 30.48 17.08
N GLY A 177 -3.15 30.21 17.40
CA GLY A 177 -4.24 30.20 16.42
C GLY A 177 -4.33 28.96 15.55
N ILE A 178 -3.52 27.95 15.79
CA ILE A 178 -3.59 26.63 15.14
C ILE A 178 -4.28 25.68 16.12
N ARG A 179 -5.36 25.04 15.65
CA ARG A 179 -6.02 23.93 16.35
C ARG A 179 -5.62 22.63 15.67
N TYR A 180 -5.09 21.71 16.45
CA TYR A 180 -4.78 20.36 16.04
C TYR A 180 -5.55 19.38 16.91
N ALA A 181 -6.19 18.39 16.30
CA ALA A 181 -6.84 17.29 17.00
C ALA A 181 -6.26 15.97 16.45
N GLU A 182 -5.66 15.18 17.32
CA GLU A 182 -5.01 13.92 16.92
C GLU A 182 -6.01 12.97 16.25
N GLY A 183 -7.22 12.84 16.84
CA GLY A 183 -8.24 11.96 16.29
C GLY A 183 -8.67 12.33 14.87
N ASP A 184 -8.71 13.60 14.53
CA ASP A 184 -9.04 14.05 13.17
C ASP A 184 -7.90 13.74 12.20
N PHE A 185 -6.67 14.08 12.59
CA PHE A 185 -5.48 13.86 11.76
C PHE A 185 -5.19 12.38 11.48
N THR A 186 -5.33 11.51 12.48
CA THR A 186 -5.05 10.08 12.31
C THR A 186 -6.04 9.41 11.35
N LEU A 187 -7.29 9.90 11.28
CA LEU A 187 -8.27 9.44 10.31
C LEU A 187 -7.86 9.81 8.88
N GLU A 188 -7.51 11.08 8.65
CA GLU A 188 -7.05 11.55 7.34
C GLU A 188 -5.80 10.78 6.89
N LEU A 189 -4.83 10.62 7.80
CA LEU A 189 -3.63 9.84 7.53
C LEU A 189 -3.93 8.39 7.14
N ALA A 190 -4.81 7.71 7.90
CA ALA A 190 -5.17 6.33 7.62
C ALA A 190 -5.87 6.16 6.28
N GLN A 191 -6.74 7.12 5.91
CA GLN A 191 -7.42 7.14 4.63
C GLN A 191 -6.43 7.31 3.46
N GLU A 192 -5.45 8.20 3.58
CA GLU A 192 -4.41 8.38 2.56
C GLU A 192 -3.48 7.15 2.47
N VAL A 193 -3.08 6.56 3.60
CA VAL A 193 -2.30 5.32 3.61
C VAL A 193 -3.09 4.19 2.95
N ARG A 194 -4.38 4.01 3.26
CA ARG A 194 -5.24 3.03 2.60
C ARG A 194 -5.29 3.23 1.09
N LYS A 195 -5.49 4.47 0.65
CA LYS A 195 -5.51 4.81 -0.77
C LYS A 195 -4.22 4.38 -1.47
N ILE A 196 -3.07 4.71 -0.90
CA ILE A 196 -1.76 4.30 -1.45
C ILE A 196 -1.62 2.78 -1.47
N LEU A 197 -2.00 2.08 -0.40
CA LEU A 197 -1.94 0.62 -0.32
C LEU A 197 -2.77 -0.04 -1.43
N VAL A 198 -3.97 0.46 -1.67
CA VAL A 198 -4.89 -0.11 -2.67
C VAL A 198 -4.46 0.29 -4.08
N GLU A 199 -4.31 1.58 -4.36
CA GLU A 199 -4.11 2.08 -5.73
C GLU A 199 -2.69 1.81 -6.25
N THR A 200 -1.68 1.91 -5.38
CA THR A 200 -0.29 1.76 -5.82
C THR A 200 0.23 0.33 -5.66
N TYR A 201 -0.19 -0.36 -4.61
CA TYR A 201 0.36 -1.67 -4.26
C TYR A 201 -0.62 -2.84 -4.41
N GLY A 202 -1.90 -2.58 -4.66
CA GLY A 202 -2.92 -3.62 -4.74
C GLY A 202 -3.09 -4.39 -3.43
N ILE A 203 -2.93 -3.72 -2.30
CA ILE A 203 -3.06 -4.32 -0.96
C ILE A 203 -4.39 -3.88 -0.36
N THR A 204 -5.25 -4.85 -0.02
CA THR A 204 -6.51 -4.56 0.67
C THR A 204 -6.23 -4.04 2.08
N SER A 205 -6.96 -2.99 2.47
CA SER A 205 -6.84 -2.40 3.79
C SER A 205 -8.20 -2.15 4.43
N LEU A 206 -8.34 -2.50 5.70
CA LEU A 206 -9.47 -2.17 6.57
C LEU A 206 -9.09 -0.99 7.45
N LEU A 207 -10.07 -0.19 7.84
CA LEU A 207 -9.93 0.82 8.89
C LEU A 207 -10.81 0.43 10.07
N THR A 208 -10.32 0.61 11.30
CA THR A 208 -11.15 0.40 12.51
C THR A 208 -12.26 1.43 12.62
N ARG A 209 -12.10 2.58 11.97
CA ARG A 209 -13.16 3.58 11.75
C ARG A 209 -13.01 4.25 10.40
N GLU A 210 -14.13 4.49 9.75
CA GLU A 210 -14.22 5.14 8.43
C GLU A 210 -14.63 6.62 8.54
N SER A 211 -15.08 7.02 9.73
CA SER A 211 -15.64 8.34 10.02
C SER A 211 -15.03 8.93 11.30
N LYS A 212 -15.51 10.10 11.64
CA LYS A 212 -15.09 10.83 12.84
C LYS A 212 -15.37 10.06 14.14
N THR A 213 -16.44 9.26 14.15
CA THR A 213 -16.80 8.37 15.25
C THR A 213 -16.27 6.97 15.05
N ILE A 214 -16.13 6.21 16.13
CA ILE A 214 -15.80 4.79 16.09
C ILE A 214 -16.91 3.98 16.79
N SER A 215 -17.27 2.83 16.22
CA SER A 215 -18.20 1.90 16.85
C SER A 215 -17.78 0.47 16.57
N ILE A 216 -17.44 -0.29 17.62
CA ILE A 216 -17.01 -1.68 17.53
C ILE A 216 -17.66 -2.46 18.68
N GLY A 217 -18.28 -3.61 18.35
CA GLY A 217 -18.86 -4.49 19.36
C GLY A 217 -20.01 -3.88 20.18
N GLY A 218 -20.67 -2.83 19.65
CA GLY A 218 -21.75 -2.13 20.32
C GLY A 218 -21.30 -0.98 21.23
N TYR A 219 -20.00 -0.76 21.36
CA TYR A 219 -19.42 0.38 22.09
C TYR A 219 -18.99 1.47 21.12
N THR A 220 -19.14 2.72 21.56
CA THR A 220 -18.83 3.89 20.72
C THR A 220 -17.86 4.83 21.42
N ASP A 221 -17.00 5.50 20.64
CA ASP A 221 -16.15 6.62 21.07
C ASP A 221 -15.51 6.43 22.47
N GLY A 222 -15.88 7.28 23.44
CA GLY A 222 -15.32 7.26 24.79
C GLY A 222 -15.62 5.99 25.59
N GLU A 223 -16.72 5.29 25.32
CA GLU A 223 -17.03 4.00 25.97
C GLU A 223 -16.02 2.95 25.52
N LEU A 224 -15.69 2.95 24.20
CA LEU A 224 -14.70 2.06 23.65
C LEU A 224 -13.31 2.30 24.25
N ASP A 225 -12.90 3.57 24.33
CA ASP A 225 -11.58 3.94 24.85
C ASP A 225 -11.42 3.72 26.35
N GLN A 226 -12.50 3.86 27.14
CA GLN A 226 -12.44 3.75 28.60
C GLN A 226 -12.42 2.32 29.15
N GLY A 227 -12.87 1.32 28.41
CA GLY A 227 -12.95 -0.04 28.94
C GLY A 227 -12.85 -1.15 27.92
N HIS A 228 -13.01 -0.84 26.67
CA HIS A 228 -13.14 -1.82 25.58
C HIS A 228 -12.15 -1.61 24.44
N ILE A 229 -11.06 -0.90 24.68
CA ILE A 229 -10.08 -0.51 23.66
C ILE A 229 -9.43 -1.70 22.95
N SER A 230 -9.37 -2.88 23.57
CA SER A 230 -8.87 -4.09 22.95
C SER A 230 -9.72 -4.54 21.73
N LEU A 231 -11.00 -4.16 21.69
CA LEU A 231 -11.88 -4.47 20.55
C LEU A 231 -11.37 -3.85 19.24
N ARG A 232 -10.64 -2.74 19.29
CA ARG A 232 -10.00 -2.14 18.12
C ARG A 232 -8.95 -3.09 17.53
N GLY A 233 -8.15 -3.74 18.39
CA GLY A 233 -7.22 -4.77 17.97
C GLY A 233 -7.93 -6.06 17.51
N GLU A 234 -8.96 -6.49 18.21
CA GLU A 234 -9.75 -7.66 17.85
C GLU A 234 -10.44 -7.51 16.48
N TYR A 235 -10.82 -6.29 16.12
CA TYR A 235 -11.35 -5.97 14.79
C TYR A 235 -10.37 -6.33 13.66
N ALA A 236 -9.08 -6.29 13.94
CA ALA A 236 -8.03 -6.68 12.99
C ALA A 236 -7.84 -8.19 12.83
N ARG A 237 -8.63 -9.02 13.55
CA ARG A 237 -8.49 -10.47 13.49
C ARG A 237 -8.60 -11.00 12.07
N GLY A 238 -7.62 -11.76 11.63
CA GLY A 238 -7.50 -12.26 10.27
C GLY A 238 -6.74 -11.33 9.31
N SER A 239 -6.29 -10.16 9.75
CA SER A 239 -5.34 -9.34 9.02
C SER A 239 -3.92 -9.90 9.11
N ASN A 240 -3.10 -9.63 8.09
CA ASN A 240 -1.67 -9.97 8.11
C ASN A 240 -0.86 -8.97 8.96
N LEU A 241 -1.37 -7.75 9.09
CA LEU A 241 -0.74 -6.68 9.82
C LEU A 241 -1.81 -5.76 10.43
N PHE A 242 -1.62 -5.37 11.68
CA PHE A 242 -2.35 -4.30 12.35
C PHE A 242 -1.41 -3.12 12.60
N LEU A 243 -1.82 -1.93 12.22
CA LEU A 243 -1.08 -0.68 12.42
C LEU A 243 -2.00 0.35 13.08
N SER A 244 -1.73 0.70 14.32
CA SER A 244 -2.38 1.82 14.98
C SER A 244 -1.55 3.09 14.77
N LEU A 245 -2.21 4.15 14.32
CA LEU A 245 -1.60 5.42 13.94
C LEU A 245 -1.93 6.47 14.99
N HIS A 246 -0.89 7.04 15.56
CA HIS A 246 -0.98 8.07 16.56
C HIS A 246 0.01 9.19 16.27
N THR A 247 -0.18 10.32 16.92
CA THR A 247 0.82 11.37 17.05
C THR A 247 1.22 11.52 18.49
N ASN A 248 2.37 12.06 18.74
CA ASN A 248 2.83 12.32 20.10
C ASN A 248 3.14 13.80 20.27
N ALA A 249 2.66 14.37 21.37
CA ALA A 249 2.94 15.72 21.78
C ALA A 249 3.13 15.76 23.31
N ASN A 250 4.02 16.59 23.77
CA ASN A 250 4.38 16.74 25.18
C ASN A 250 3.92 18.08 25.77
N LEU A 251 2.76 18.56 25.34
CA LEU A 251 2.30 19.90 25.72
C LEU A 251 1.58 19.96 27.07
N GLU A 252 1.20 18.81 27.63
CA GLU A 252 0.52 18.73 28.91
C GLU A 252 1.12 17.63 29.78
N GLY A 253 1.22 17.89 31.09
CA GLY A 253 1.55 16.86 32.06
C GLY A 253 0.46 15.79 32.12
N ALA A 254 0.79 14.61 32.62
CA ALA A 254 -0.04 13.39 32.63
C ALA A 254 -1.44 13.55 33.26
N ASN A 255 -1.78 14.70 33.85
CA ASN A 255 -3.07 15.02 34.45
C ASN A 255 -3.73 16.27 33.85
N GLY A 256 -3.40 16.68 32.64
CA GLY A 256 -3.98 17.89 32.04
C GLY A 256 -3.50 19.20 32.67
N ALA A 257 -2.50 19.16 33.55
CA ALA A 257 -1.88 20.36 34.08
C ALA A 257 -0.95 20.96 33.04
N ALA A 258 -1.13 22.24 32.71
CA ALA A 258 -0.21 22.98 31.88
C ALA A 258 1.21 22.84 32.41
N VAL A 259 2.12 22.30 31.62
CA VAL A 259 3.52 22.20 32.00
C VAL A 259 4.16 23.55 31.69
N ASP A 260 4.75 24.18 32.69
CA ASP A 260 5.56 25.41 32.54
C ASP A 260 6.83 25.20 31.68
N SER A 261 7.01 23.97 31.19
CA SER A 261 8.15 23.61 30.36
C SER A 261 7.88 23.97 28.89
N GLN A 262 8.90 24.48 28.24
CA GLN A 262 8.90 24.70 26.78
C GLN A 262 8.58 23.37 26.10
N PRO A 263 7.74 23.37 25.03
CA PRO A 263 7.49 22.15 24.26
C PRO A 263 8.79 21.51 23.82
N ILE A 264 8.96 20.23 24.08
CA ILE A 264 10.12 19.46 23.59
C ILE A 264 9.79 18.96 22.20
N GLU A 265 10.63 19.27 21.24
CA GLU A 265 10.47 18.80 19.87
C GLU A 265 10.79 17.30 19.78
N ILE A 266 9.79 16.49 19.44
CA ILE A 266 9.98 15.05 19.19
C ILE A 266 10.37 14.88 17.72
N THR A 267 11.66 14.68 17.48
CA THR A 267 12.24 14.67 16.13
C THR A 267 12.41 13.30 15.52
N LYS A 268 12.21 12.22 16.29
CA LYS A 268 12.34 10.85 15.81
C LYS A 268 11.00 10.14 15.79
N PRO A 269 10.74 9.25 14.81
CA PRO A 269 9.56 8.40 14.84
C PRO A 269 9.59 7.49 16.05
N ILE A 270 8.41 7.25 16.63
CA ILE A 270 8.23 6.31 17.74
C ILE A 270 7.50 5.09 17.17
N ILE A 271 8.11 3.93 17.31
CA ILE A 271 7.56 2.64 16.89
C ILE A 271 7.40 1.78 18.13
N ILE A 272 6.17 1.40 18.44
CA ILE A 272 5.86 0.50 19.56
C ILE A 272 5.33 -0.80 18.96
N ALA A 273 5.97 -1.91 19.30
CA ALA A 273 5.58 -3.23 18.82
C ALA A 273 4.96 -4.06 19.94
N ASN A 274 4.02 -4.94 19.57
CA ASN A 274 3.45 -5.92 20.47
C ASN A 274 4.54 -6.88 20.97
N VAL A 275 4.67 -7.04 22.27
CA VAL A 275 5.70 -7.88 22.91
C VAL A 275 5.54 -9.35 22.53
N ASN A 276 4.30 -9.83 22.42
CA ASN A 276 4.03 -11.24 22.10
C ASN A 276 4.19 -11.53 20.59
N ALA A 277 3.92 -10.55 19.75
CA ALA A 277 4.12 -10.67 18.29
C ALA A 277 5.59 -10.50 17.86
N CYS A 278 6.44 -9.97 18.74
CA CYS A 278 7.84 -9.67 18.41
C CYS A 278 8.73 -10.91 18.27
N ASP A 279 8.27 -12.08 18.65
CA ASP A 279 8.93 -13.33 18.27
C ASP A 279 8.71 -13.67 16.79
N SER A 280 7.79 -12.94 16.11
CA SER A 280 7.62 -13.02 14.66
C SER A 280 8.49 -11.96 13.96
N MET A 281 9.48 -12.39 13.20
CA MET A 281 10.35 -11.53 12.37
C MET A 281 9.59 -10.49 11.51
N PRO A 282 8.37 -10.75 10.98
CA PRO A 282 7.64 -9.77 10.20
C PRO A 282 7.32 -8.47 10.93
N ALA A 283 6.93 -8.51 12.21
CA ALA A 283 6.59 -7.30 12.97
C ALA A 283 7.79 -6.37 13.14
N LEU A 284 8.96 -6.92 13.46
CA LEU A 284 10.21 -6.16 13.54
C LEU A 284 10.63 -5.60 12.19
N ALA A 285 10.51 -6.40 11.11
CA ALA A 285 10.87 -5.96 9.77
C ALA A 285 10.03 -4.75 9.33
N VAL A 286 8.72 -4.79 9.55
CA VAL A 286 7.81 -3.67 9.25
C VAL A 286 8.13 -2.46 10.12
N GLY A 287 8.27 -2.64 11.45
CA GLY A 287 8.61 -1.56 12.36
C GLY A 287 9.93 -0.86 12.01
N ASN A 288 10.97 -1.64 11.67
CA ASN A 288 12.26 -1.13 11.22
C ASN A 288 12.14 -0.34 9.90
N ALA A 289 11.41 -0.88 8.92
CA ALA A 289 11.24 -0.23 7.63
C ALA A 289 10.49 1.10 7.77
N VAL A 290 9.38 1.10 8.50
CA VAL A 290 8.57 2.31 8.74
C VAL A 290 9.37 3.34 9.54
N GLY A 291 10.00 2.94 10.66
CA GLY A 291 10.77 3.86 11.49
C GLY A 291 11.95 4.50 10.74
N SER A 292 12.69 3.70 9.97
CA SER A 292 13.79 4.20 9.14
C SER A 292 13.28 5.18 8.08
N ARG A 293 12.19 4.85 7.38
CA ARG A 293 11.65 5.72 6.33
C ARG A 293 11.08 7.01 6.88
N LEU A 294 10.40 6.98 8.00
CA LEU A 294 9.91 8.20 8.68
C LEU A 294 11.07 9.09 9.12
N ALA A 295 12.17 8.51 9.64
CA ALA A 295 13.36 9.28 9.99
C ALA A 295 14.01 9.94 8.77
N GLU A 296 14.05 9.24 7.62
CA GLU A 296 14.55 9.81 6.36
C GLU A 296 13.67 10.98 5.89
N VAL A 297 12.35 10.80 5.89
CA VAL A 297 11.40 11.85 5.48
C VAL A 297 11.52 13.07 6.38
N ASN A 298 11.60 12.90 7.71
CA ASN A 298 11.80 14.00 8.63
C ASN A 298 13.09 14.77 8.33
N ALA A 299 14.18 14.05 8.04
CA ALA A 299 15.45 14.71 7.67
C ALA A 299 15.31 15.50 6.35
N GLN A 300 14.61 14.97 5.36
CA GLN A 300 14.34 15.65 4.09
C GLN A 300 13.49 16.92 4.27
N MET A 301 12.61 16.92 5.26
CA MET A 301 11.77 18.07 5.63
C MET A 301 12.53 19.12 6.45
N GLY A 302 13.82 18.93 6.72
CA GLY A 302 14.63 19.85 7.52
C GLY A 302 14.38 19.75 9.03
N ILE A 303 13.67 18.70 9.48
CA ILE A 303 13.52 18.44 10.90
C ILE A 303 14.84 17.87 11.39
N ALA A 304 15.52 18.63 12.25
CA ALA A 304 16.81 18.25 12.79
C ALA A 304 16.69 16.94 13.59
N LEU A 305 17.35 15.90 13.11
CA LEU A 305 17.36 14.62 13.82
C LEU A 305 18.70 14.41 14.52
N PRO A 306 18.73 14.31 15.83
CA PRO A 306 19.90 13.81 16.52
C PRO A 306 19.99 12.29 16.28
N GLY A 307 20.63 11.87 15.20
CA GLY A 307 20.92 10.48 14.90
C GLY A 307 19.91 9.78 13.99
N LYS A 308 20.33 8.60 13.49
CA LYS A 308 19.51 7.72 12.63
C LYS A 308 18.56 6.89 13.49
N PHE A 309 17.42 6.46 12.91
CA PHE A 309 16.62 5.42 13.52
C PHE A 309 17.43 4.12 13.62
N LYS A 310 17.52 3.56 14.82
CA LYS A 310 18.25 2.33 15.08
C LYS A 310 17.31 1.13 14.89
N THR A 311 17.63 0.26 13.96
CA THR A 311 16.85 -0.96 13.74
C THR A 311 17.09 -1.99 14.86
N ALA A 312 16.06 -2.75 15.20
CA ALA A 312 16.14 -3.89 16.12
C ALA A 312 16.07 -5.20 15.33
N GLY A 313 17.07 -6.05 15.43
CA GLY A 313 17.12 -7.37 14.77
C GLY A 313 16.42 -8.47 15.58
N SER A 314 16.14 -8.20 16.85
CA SER A 314 15.49 -9.14 17.76
C SER A 314 14.75 -8.41 18.87
N ARG A 315 13.86 -9.12 19.58
CA ARG A 315 13.19 -8.59 20.79
C ARG A 315 14.18 -8.07 21.83
N LYS A 316 15.36 -8.67 21.97
CA LYS A 316 16.39 -8.25 22.93
C LYS A 316 16.98 -6.87 22.64
N GLU A 317 16.85 -6.41 21.42
CA GLU A 317 17.33 -5.11 20.96
C GLU A 317 16.26 -4.02 21.03
N MET A 318 15.01 -4.39 21.31
CA MET A 318 13.94 -3.43 21.56
C MET A 318 14.15 -2.75 22.90
N VAL A 319 13.69 -1.49 23.00
CA VAL A 319 13.84 -0.67 24.20
C VAL A 319 12.52 -0.65 24.97
N PRO A 320 12.53 -0.89 26.29
CA PRO A 320 11.33 -0.68 27.11
C PRO A 320 10.88 0.77 27.04
N TRP A 321 9.58 0.97 26.82
CA TRP A 321 8.98 2.30 26.89
C TRP A 321 8.96 2.80 28.33
N THR A 322 9.47 3.99 28.56
CA THR A 322 9.58 4.62 29.90
C THR A 322 8.67 5.85 29.99
N ASP A 323 8.45 6.34 31.20
CA ASP A 323 7.72 7.58 31.40
C ASP A 323 8.45 8.78 30.78
N ALA A 324 9.79 8.79 30.78
CA ALA A 324 10.57 9.82 30.08
C ALA A 324 10.27 9.86 28.58
N PHE A 325 10.00 8.73 27.93
CA PHE A 325 9.57 8.69 26.54
C PHE A 325 8.12 9.17 26.38
N ASN A 326 7.25 8.78 27.30
CA ASN A 326 5.85 9.21 27.31
C ASN A 326 5.73 10.72 27.51
N ASP A 327 6.55 11.29 28.36
CA ASP A 327 6.58 12.73 28.63
C ASP A 327 7.35 13.53 27.57
N GLY A 328 7.87 12.86 26.53
CA GLY A 328 8.62 13.51 25.46
C GLY A 328 10.02 13.99 25.87
N LEU A 329 10.49 13.67 27.07
CA LEU A 329 11.82 14.06 27.56
C LEU A 329 12.96 13.33 26.86
N GLU A 330 12.68 12.11 26.40
CA GLU A 330 13.61 11.29 25.65
C GLU A 330 12.92 10.69 24.43
N ASN A 331 13.69 10.43 23.38
CA ASN A 331 13.20 9.71 22.22
C ASN A 331 14.19 8.58 21.88
N PRO A 332 13.79 7.31 22.04
CA PRO A 332 14.69 6.17 21.88
C PRO A 332 15.18 6.01 20.43
N GLY A 333 14.42 6.49 19.43
CA GLY A 333 14.77 6.38 18.02
C GLY A 333 14.99 4.94 17.57
N THR A 334 14.24 3.99 18.14
CA THR A 334 14.26 2.57 17.82
C THR A 334 12.90 1.95 18.12
N ILE A 335 12.72 0.67 17.87
CA ILE A 335 11.49 -0.05 18.23
C ILE A 335 11.40 -0.21 19.74
N CYS A 336 10.25 0.18 20.29
CA CYS A 336 9.94 0.08 21.71
C CYS A 336 8.88 -0.98 21.99
N TYR A 337 8.78 -1.37 23.26
CA TYR A 337 7.67 -2.13 23.77
C TYR A 337 7.28 -1.61 25.16
N ARG A 338 6.02 -1.80 25.56
CA ARG A 338 5.55 -1.47 26.90
C ARG A 338 4.68 -2.61 27.43
N THR A 339 5.02 -3.12 28.61
CA THR A 339 4.27 -4.19 29.26
C THR A 339 3.55 -3.68 30.50
N GLY A 340 2.35 -4.19 30.73
CA GLY A 340 1.58 -4.07 31.97
C GLY A 340 1.38 -5.42 32.64
N GLN A 341 0.50 -5.49 33.62
CA GLN A 341 0.18 -6.74 34.33
C GLN A 341 -0.50 -7.78 33.43
N GLU A 342 -1.20 -7.33 32.39
CA GLU A 342 -1.98 -8.17 31.45
C GLU A 342 -1.30 -8.39 30.10
N GLY A 343 0.00 -8.19 30.00
CA GLY A 343 0.74 -8.26 28.75
C GLY A 343 1.09 -6.88 28.17
N ASP A 344 0.79 -6.61 26.90
CA ASP A 344 1.01 -5.29 26.33
C ASP A 344 0.21 -4.21 27.04
N TYR A 345 0.88 -3.12 27.39
CA TYR A 345 0.24 -1.99 28.06
C TYR A 345 -0.88 -1.37 27.21
N TYR A 346 -0.65 -1.26 25.90
CA TYR A 346 -1.64 -0.69 24.99
C TYR A 346 -2.74 -1.72 24.67
N GLY A 347 -3.98 -1.42 25.07
CA GLY A 347 -5.12 -2.30 24.92
C GLY A 347 -5.36 -2.73 23.46
N VAL A 348 -5.14 -1.82 22.51
CA VAL A 348 -5.26 -2.13 21.06
C VAL A 348 -4.28 -3.22 20.61
N LEU A 349 -3.09 -3.28 21.18
CA LEU A 349 -2.09 -4.30 20.88
C LEU A 349 -2.41 -5.64 21.56
N ARG A 350 -3.11 -5.63 22.71
CA ARG A 350 -3.56 -6.87 23.34
C ARG A 350 -4.66 -7.57 22.55
N GLY A 351 -5.55 -6.81 21.92
CA GLY A 351 -6.65 -7.34 21.13
C GLY A 351 -6.22 -7.86 19.75
N ALA A 352 -5.16 -7.31 19.22
CA ALA A 352 -4.66 -7.61 17.89
C ALA A 352 -3.75 -8.88 17.87
#